data_83e9c36bb2e11d69e06eca7b81ac4660
#
_entry.id   83e9c36bb2e11d69e06eca7b81ac4660
#
_cell.length_a   1.000
_cell.length_b   1.000
_cell.length_c   1.000
_cell.angle_alpha   90.00
_cell.angle_beta   90.00
_cell.angle_gamma   90.00
#
_symmetry.space_group_name_H-M   'P 1'
#
loop_
_entity.id
_entity.type
_entity.pdbx_description
1 polymer ?
#
loop_
_entity_poly.entity_id
_entity_poly.type
_entity_poly.pdbx_seq_one_letter_code
_entity_poly.pdbx_strand_id
1 'polypeptide(L)'
;LDRNAQVFAQVVPRVLEAAPEAVLLVATNPVDVITQVAYRLSGLPPGRVVGSGTILDTARFRALLAEHLRVAPQSVHAYVLGEHGDSEVLVWSSAQVGGVPLLEFAEARGRALSPEDRARIDEGVRRAAYRIIEGKGATYYGIGAGLARLVRAILTDEKGVYTVSAFTPEVEGVLE
;
A
#
# COMPACT_ATOMS: atom_id res chain seq x y z
N LEU A 1 19.26 -6.99 2.52
CA LEU A 1 18.97 -6.32 1.25
C LEU A 1 19.72 -6.99 0.10
N ASP A 2 21.05 -7.13 0.16
CA ASP A 2 21.90 -7.65 -0.91
C ASP A 2 21.48 -9.03 -1.42
N ARG A 3 21.13 -9.94 -0.50
CA ARG A 3 20.63 -11.28 -0.86
C ARG A 3 19.35 -11.21 -1.70
N ASN A 4 18.42 -10.33 -1.35
CA ASN A 4 17.18 -10.15 -2.11
C ASN A 4 17.50 -9.56 -3.50
N ALA A 5 18.38 -8.56 -3.59
CA ALA A 5 18.81 -8.00 -4.86
C ALA A 5 19.46 -9.04 -5.78
N GLN A 6 20.32 -9.92 -5.23
CA GLN A 6 20.93 -11.02 -5.98
C GLN A 6 19.88 -12.03 -6.52
N VAL A 7 18.86 -12.35 -5.72
CA VAL A 7 17.75 -13.22 -6.16
C VAL A 7 17.00 -12.55 -7.30
N PHE A 8 16.66 -11.26 -7.17
CA PHE A 8 15.97 -10.52 -8.22
C PHE A 8 16.80 -10.41 -9.51
N ALA A 9 18.13 -10.23 -9.39
CA ALA A 9 19.03 -10.22 -10.55
C ALA A 9 19.03 -11.55 -11.32
N GLN A 10 18.70 -12.67 -10.69
CA GLN A 10 18.55 -13.97 -11.36
C GLN A 10 17.14 -14.22 -11.87
N VAL A 11 16.11 -13.77 -11.14
CA VAL A 11 14.71 -14.09 -11.44
C VAL A 11 14.14 -13.16 -12.51
N VAL A 12 14.35 -11.84 -12.40
CA VAL A 12 13.73 -10.86 -13.30
C VAL A 12 14.06 -11.10 -14.77
N PRO A 13 15.35 -11.29 -15.17
CA PRO A 13 15.67 -11.57 -16.57
C PRO A 13 14.99 -12.84 -17.10
N ARG A 14 14.95 -13.90 -16.31
CA ARG A 14 14.33 -15.17 -16.71
C ARG A 14 12.82 -15.06 -16.87
N VAL A 15 12.16 -14.26 -16.04
CA VAL A 15 10.73 -13.97 -16.19
C VAL A 15 10.48 -13.23 -17.48
N LEU A 16 11.30 -12.22 -17.79
CA LEU A 16 11.12 -11.42 -19.01
C LEU A 16 11.51 -12.17 -20.30
N GLU A 17 12.44 -13.13 -20.22
CA GLU A 17 12.73 -14.03 -21.32
C GLU A 17 11.50 -14.88 -21.66
N ALA A 18 10.80 -15.38 -20.65
CA ALA A 18 9.60 -16.21 -20.83
C ALA A 18 8.33 -15.38 -21.14
N ALA A 19 8.23 -14.16 -20.60
CA ALA A 19 7.06 -13.30 -20.70
C ALA A 19 7.46 -11.82 -20.85
N PRO A 20 7.92 -11.38 -22.03
CA PRO A 20 8.45 -10.03 -22.25
C PRO A 20 7.39 -8.93 -22.04
N GLU A 21 6.12 -9.27 -22.18
CA GLU A 21 5.00 -8.34 -21.99
C GLU A 21 4.40 -8.36 -20.56
N ALA A 22 5.04 -9.05 -19.61
CA ALA A 22 4.52 -9.14 -18.24
C ALA A 22 4.55 -7.79 -17.50
N VAL A 23 3.59 -7.61 -16.60
CA VAL A 23 3.67 -6.63 -15.52
C VAL A 23 4.28 -7.33 -14.31
N LEU A 24 5.35 -6.80 -13.77
CA LEU A 24 5.99 -7.33 -12.57
C LEU A 24 5.33 -6.74 -11.32
N LEU A 25 4.67 -7.59 -10.53
CA LEU A 25 4.08 -7.22 -9.25
C LEU A 25 4.98 -7.72 -8.12
N VAL A 26 5.65 -6.80 -7.44
CA VAL A 26 6.62 -7.07 -6.36
C VAL A 26 5.93 -7.03 -5.00
N ALA A 27 6.16 -8.05 -4.17
CA ALA A 27 5.63 -8.15 -2.81
C ALA A 27 6.70 -8.46 -1.75
N THR A 28 7.96 -8.52 -2.15
CA THR A 28 9.10 -8.85 -1.26
C THR A 28 9.55 -7.62 -0.51
N ASN A 29 9.63 -7.70 0.83
CA ASN A 29 10.17 -6.62 1.66
C ASN A 29 11.71 -6.56 1.64
N PRO A 30 12.25 -5.33 1.78
CA PRO A 30 11.57 -4.02 1.79
C PRO A 30 11.02 -3.68 0.40
N VAL A 31 9.69 -3.60 0.31
CA VAL A 31 8.99 -3.61 -1.00
C VAL A 31 9.35 -2.44 -1.89
N ASP A 32 9.50 -1.24 -1.35
CA ASP A 32 9.80 -0.04 -2.15
C ASP A 32 11.19 -0.15 -2.78
N VAL A 33 12.20 -0.52 -1.98
CA VAL A 33 13.58 -0.72 -2.47
C VAL A 33 13.66 -1.86 -3.48
N ILE A 34 13.01 -2.99 -3.19
CA ILE A 34 13.05 -4.16 -4.08
C ILE A 34 12.26 -3.89 -5.38
N THR A 35 11.20 -3.08 -5.33
CA THR A 35 10.51 -2.61 -6.54
C THR A 35 11.43 -1.75 -7.41
N GLN A 36 12.20 -0.85 -6.82
CA GLN A 36 13.22 -0.06 -7.54
C GLN A 36 14.30 -0.96 -8.15
N VAL A 37 14.79 -1.95 -7.42
CA VAL A 37 15.75 -2.94 -7.93
C VAL A 37 15.16 -3.70 -9.12
N ALA A 38 13.95 -4.21 -8.99
CA ALA A 38 13.23 -4.91 -10.06
C ALA A 38 13.04 -4.01 -11.30
N TYR A 39 12.67 -2.76 -11.09
CA TYR A 39 12.52 -1.77 -12.17
C TYR A 39 13.84 -1.58 -12.94
N ARG A 40 14.93 -1.34 -12.23
CA ARG A 40 16.26 -1.14 -12.85
C ARG A 40 16.76 -2.39 -13.58
N LEU A 41 16.53 -3.57 -13.04
CA LEU A 41 16.94 -4.85 -13.65
C LEU A 41 16.09 -5.21 -14.89
N SER A 42 14.83 -4.81 -14.89
CA SER A 42 13.90 -5.20 -15.96
C SER A 42 14.08 -4.43 -17.26
N GLY A 43 14.52 -3.17 -17.18
CA GLY A 43 14.51 -2.25 -18.32
C GLY A 43 13.11 -1.93 -18.88
N LEU A 44 12.05 -2.30 -18.14
CA LEU A 44 10.67 -2.04 -18.54
C LEU A 44 10.30 -0.56 -18.38
N PRO A 45 9.35 -0.05 -19.17
CA PRO A 45 8.88 1.31 -19.00
C PRO A 45 8.16 1.51 -17.65
N PRO A 46 8.04 2.76 -17.15
CA PRO A 46 7.25 3.09 -15.97
C PRO A 46 5.83 2.48 -16.04
N GLY A 47 5.34 2.00 -14.89
CA GLY A 47 4.02 1.35 -14.80
C GLY A 47 4.00 -0.15 -15.10
N ARG A 48 5.09 -0.72 -15.64
CA ARG A 48 5.19 -2.18 -15.87
C ARG A 48 5.84 -2.92 -14.68
N VAL A 49 6.39 -2.20 -13.73
CA VAL A 49 6.92 -2.74 -12.47
C VAL A 49 6.23 -2.00 -11.32
N VAL A 50 5.50 -2.73 -10.51
CA VAL A 50 4.67 -2.21 -9.44
C VAL A 50 4.93 -3.02 -8.17
N GLY A 51 5.16 -2.35 -7.05
CA GLY A 51 5.23 -2.99 -5.74
C GLY A 51 3.89 -2.91 -5.02
N SER A 52 3.63 -3.83 -4.10
CA SER A 52 2.40 -3.82 -3.29
C SER A 52 2.25 -2.54 -2.46
N GLY A 53 3.36 -1.86 -2.16
CA GLY A 53 3.36 -0.56 -1.46
C GLY A 53 2.54 -0.57 -0.18
N THR A 54 1.80 0.49 0.03
CA THR A 54 0.95 0.71 1.21
C THR A 54 -0.51 0.29 1.01
N ILE A 55 -0.79 -0.65 0.10
CA ILE A 55 -2.18 -1.11 -0.15
C ILE A 55 -2.83 -1.70 1.11
N LEU A 56 -2.07 -2.47 1.90
CA LEU A 56 -2.59 -3.06 3.14
C LEU A 56 -2.77 -2.03 4.24
N ASP A 57 -1.85 -1.11 4.36
CA ASP A 57 -1.88 -0.05 5.37
C ASP A 57 -3.05 0.90 5.09
N THR A 58 -3.29 1.21 3.82
CA THR A 58 -4.49 1.91 3.36
C THR A 58 -5.77 1.15 3.70
N ALA A 59 -5.82 -0.14 3.47
CA ALA A 59 -7.00 -0.96 3.82
C ALA A 59 -7.24 -0.99 5.34
N ARG A 60 -6.19 -1.09 6.15
CA ARG A 60 -6.26 -1.03 7.62
C ARG A 60 -6.73 0.34 8.11
N PHE A 61 -6.18 1.40 7.55
CA PHE A 61 -6.58 2.76 7.88
C PHE A 61 -8.08 2.98 7.63
N ARG A 62 -8.56 2.57 6.46
CA ARG A 62 -10.00 2.61 6.14
C ARG A 62 -10.85 1.77 7.08
N ALA A 63 -10.39 0.56 7.42
CA ALA A 63 -11.11 -0.33 8.33
C ALA A 63 -11.22 0.25 9.75
N LEU A 64 -10.13 0.79 10.30
CA LEU A 64 -10.11 1.38 11.64
C LEU A 64 -10.94 2.67 11.72
N LEU A 65 -10.92 3.51 10.67
CA LEU A 65 -11.81 4.66 10.56
C LEU A 65 -13.27 4.24 10.49
N ALA A 66 -13.56 3.24 9.66
CA ALA A 66 -14.92 2.72 9.50
C ALA A 66 -15.48 2.14 10.80
N GLU A 67 -14.66 1.41 11.57
CA GLU A 67 -15.00 0.89 12.89
C GLU A 67 -15.34 2.03 13.86
N HIS A 68 -14.47 3.04 13.96
CA HIS A 68 -14.70 4.22 14.81
C HIS A 68 -15.99 4.95 14.43
N LEU A 69 -16.22 5.18 13.14
CA LEU A 69 -17.38 5.92 12.63
C LEU A 69 -18.65 5.08 12.51
N ARG A 70 -18.57 3.76 12.67
CA ARG A 70 -19.66 2.78 12.46
C ARG A 70 -20.26 2.89 11.06
N VAL A 71 -19.40 2.84 10.06
CA VAL A 71 -19.76 2.81 8.63
C VAL A 71 -19.09 1.62 7.95
N ALA A 72 -19.49 1.29 6.72
CA ALA A 72 -18.80 0.29 5.92
C ALA A 72 -17.43 0.82 5.44
N PRO A 73 -16.35 0.02 5.48
CA PRO A 73 -15.02 0.45 5.02
C PRO A 73 -15.00 0.97 3.57
N GLN A 74 -15.87 0.47 2.72
CA GLN A 74 -16.02 0.90 1.33
C GLN A 74 -16.50 2.36 1.19
N SER A 75 -17.14 2.90 2.22
CA SER A 75 -17.57 4.30 2.26
C SER A 75 -16.47 5.26 2.70
N VAL A 76 -15.34 4.73 3.18
CA VAL A 76 -14.20 5.52 3.65
C VAL A 76 -13.16 5.64 2.52
N HIS A 77 -12.87 6.86 2.13
CA HIS A 77 -11.81 7.21 1.18
C HIS A 77 -10.66 7.84 1.95
N ALA A 78 -9.66 7.06 2.23
CA ALA A 78 -8.46 7.46 2.96
C ALA A 78 -7.27 6.67 2.44
N TYR A 79 -6.07 7.23 2.51
CA TYR A 79 -4.87 6.66 1.93
C TYR A 79 -3.70 6.71 2.91
N VAL A 80 -2.82 5.73 2.81
CA VAL A 80 -1.49 5.75 3.42
C VAL A 80 -0.48 5.86 2.29
N LEU A 81 0.42 6.82 2.39
CA LEU A 81 1.43 7.13 1.36
C LEU A 81 2.84 7.05 1.97
N GLY A 82 3.84 7.19 1.11
CA GLY A 82 5.24 7.11 1.48
C GLY A 82 5.74 5.67 1.49
N GLU A 83 6.84 5.42 2.19
CA GLU A 83 7.45 4.10 2.34
C GLU A 83 6.50 3.14 3.09
N HIS A 84 6.40 1.90 2.61
CA HIS A 84 5.73 0.85 3.39
C HIS A 84 6.59 0.44 4.58
N GLY A 85 6.25 0.94 5.77
CA GLY A 85 6.99 0.71 7.00
C GLY A 85 6.72 1.78 8.05
N ASP A 86 7.63 1.93 9.01
CA ASP A 86 7.43 2.83 10.15
C ASP A 86 7.39 4.32 9.76
N SER A 87 7.88 4.69 8.58
CA SER A 87 7.87 6.06 8.05
C SER A 87 6.66 6.39 7.17
N GLU A 88 5.71 5.45 7.00
CA GLU A 88 4.49 5.69 6.24
C GLU A 88 3.67 6.88 6.77
N VAL A 89 2.92 7.52 5.90
CA VAL A 89 2.10 8.69 6.22
C VAL A 89 0.62 8.38 6.01
N LEU A 90 -0.15 8.39 7.10
CA LEU A 90 -1.60 8.36 7.04
C LEU A 90 -2.12 9.74 6.63
N VAL A 91 -2.74 9.83 5.46
CA VAL A 91 -3.17 11.12 4.90
C VAL A 91 -4.54 11.51 5.46
N TRP A 92 -4.53 12.05 6.67
CA TRP A 92 -5.74 12.49 7.38
C TRP A 92 -6.44 13.65 6.69
N SER A 93 -5.68 14.56 6.08
CA SER A 93 -6.18 15.79 5.48
C SER A 93 -7.09 15.58 4.27
N SER A 94 -6.90 14.49 3.53
CA SER A 94 -7.71 14.14 2.36
C SER A 94 -8.75 13.05 2.63
N ALA A 95 -8.82 12.56 3.88
CA ALA A 95 -9.75 11.49 4.23
C ALA A 95 -11.20 11.98 4.19
N GLN A 96 -12.08 11.14 3.62
CA GLN A 96 -13.50 11.44 3.40
C GLN A 96 -14.36 10.21 3.67
N VAL A 97 -15.63 10.45 3.98
CA VAL A 97 -16.67 9.42 4.09
C VAL A 97 -17.85 9.82 3.22
N GLY A 98 -18.12 9.07 2.16
CA GLY A 98 -19.21 9.39 1.24
C GLY A 98 -19.09 10.77 0.58
N GLY A 99 -17.86 11.27 0.38
CA GLY A 99 -17.59 12.59 -0.20
C GLY A 99 -17.58 13.74 0.82
N VAL A 100 -17.88 13.49 2.09
CA VAL A 100 -17.81 14.49 3.17
C VAL A 100 -16.44 14.41 3.84
N PRO A 101 -15.76 15.53 4.12
CA PRO A 101 -14.50 15.51 4.86
C PRO A 101 -14.60 14.74 6.18
N LEU A 102 -13.57 13.95 6.49
CA LEU A 102 -13.58 13.01 7.62
C LEU A 102 -14.00 13.66 8.95
N LEU A 103 -13.44 14.82 9.27
CA LEU A 103 -13.70 15.48 10.56
C LEU A 103 -15.13 15.99 10.65
N GLU A 104 -15.62 16.61 9.57
CA GLU A 104 -17.01 17.09 9.49
C GLU A 104 -18.00 15.91 9.61
N PHE A 105 -17.73 14.82 8.92
CA PHE A 105 -18.55 13.61 9.02
C PHE A 105 -18.55 13.04 10.44
N ALA A 106 -17.37 12.97 11.08
CA ALA A 106 -17.22 12.43 12.43
C ALA A 106 -17.98 13.28 13.46
N GLU A 107 -17.91 14.60 13.36
CA GLU A 107 -18.66 15.53 14.23
C GLU A 107 -20.16 15.38 14.03
N ALA A 108 -20.63 15.39 12.79
CA ALA A 108 -22.06 15.24 12.46
C ALA A 108 -22.64 13.91 12.97
N ARG A 109 -21.81 12.87 13.09
CA ARG A 109 -22.18 11.56 13.63
C ARG A 109 -22.05 11.45 15.15
N GLY A 110 -21.60 12.50 15.85
CA GLY A 110 -21.31 12.45 17.27
C GLY A 110 -20.13 11.51 17.62
N ARG A 111 -19.18 11.35 16.69
CA ARG A 111 -18.01 10.47 16.79
C ARG A 111 -16.73 11.21 16.44
N ALA A 112 -16.59 12.43 16.98
CA ALA A 112 -15.39 13.23 16.77
C ALA A 112 -14.12 12.41 17.08
N LEU A 113 -13.08 12.63 16.28
CA LEU A 113 -11.78 11.97 16.41
C LEU A 113 -10.91 12.76 17.38
N SER A 114 -10.77 12.28 18.60
CA SER A 114 -9.83 12.84 19.57
C SER A 114 -8.36 12.61 19.15
N PRO A 115 -7.40 13.33 19.72
CA PRO A 115 -5.98 13.02 19.52
C PRO A 115 -5.63 11.58 19.87
N GLU A 116 -6.23 11.03 20.93
CA GLU A 116 -6.04 9.65 21.38
C GLU A 116 -6.61 8.64 20.37
N ASP A 117 -7.77 8.93 19.77
CA ASP A 117 -8.34 8.09 18.70
C ASP A 117 -7.43 8.05 17.48
N ARG A 118 -6.90 9.21 17.09
CA ARG A 118 -5.94 9.29 15.97
C ARG A 118 -4.67 8.50 16.26
N ALA A 119 -4.09 8.65 17.45
CA ALA A 119 -2.89 7.91 17.86
C ALA A 119 -3.15 6.40 17.87
N ARG A 120 -4.30 5.95 18.38
CA ARG A 120 -4.71 4.54 18.40
C ARG A 120 -4.87 3.98 16.97
N ILE A 121 -5.46 4.75 16.07
CA ILE A 121 -5.63 4.35 14.66
C ILE A 121 -4.27 4.30 13.96
N ASP A 122 -3.42 5.31 14.11
CA ASP A 122 -2.07 5.35 13.54
C ASP A 122 -1.25 4.13 13.99
N GLU A 123 -1.20 3.87 15.29
CA GLU A 123 -0.53 2.68 15.86
C GLU A 123 -1.15 1.38 15.34
N GLY A 124 -2.47 1.33 15.21
CA GLY A 124 -3.20 0.19 14.68
C GLY A 124 -2.82 -0.16 13.24
N VAL A 125 -2.50 0.83 12.41
CA VAL A 125 -1.99 0.65 11.05
C VAL A 125 -0.53 0.22 11.07
N ARG A 126 0.37 1.04 11.62
CA ARG A 126 1.83 0.81 11.61
C ARG A 126 2.25 -0.51 12.28
N ARG A 127 1.62 -0.86 13.40
CA ARG A 127 1.98 -2.03 14.19
C ARG A 127 1.22 -3.31 13.84
N ALA A 128 0.34 -3.27 12.84
CA ALA A 128 -0.46 -4.44 12.48
C ALA A 128 0.38 -5.66 12.10
N ALA A 129 1.42 -5.47 11.28
CA ALA A 129 2.30 -6.55 10.84
C ALA A 129 3.06 -7.16 12.03
N TYR A 130 3.57 -6.35 12.94
CA TYR A 130 4.28 -6.82 14.14
C TYR A 130 3.40 -7.69 15.02
N ARG A 131 2.16 -7.24 15.31
CA ARG A 131 1.18 -8.01 16.09
C ARG A 131 0.82 -9.34 15.43
N ILE A 132 0.67 -9.36 14.09
CA ILE A 132 0.38 -10.59 13.35
C ILE A 132 1.56 -11.55 13.41
N ILE A 133 2.79 -11.05 13.26
CA ILE A 133 4.01 -11.89 13.32
C ILE A 133 4.21 -12.42 14.72
N GLU A 134 4.02 -11.62 15.76
CA GLU A 134 4.08 -12.05 17.15
C GLU A 134 3.07 -13.18 17.43
N GLY A 135 1.84 -13.07 16.92
CA GLY A 135 0.78 -14.05 17.17
C GLY A 135 0.89 -15.34 16.37
N LYS A 136 1.42 -15.33 15.14
CA LYS A 136 1.43 -16.49 14.24
C LYS A 136 2.69 -16.69 13.40
N GLY A 137 3.75 -15.94 13.69
CA GLY A 137 5.08 -16.09 13.08
C GLY A 137 5.25 -15.41 11.73
N ALA A 138 4.19 -15.16 10.96
CA ALA A 138 4.27 -14.48 9.66
C ALA A 138 2.93 -13.89 9.20
N THR A 139 2.97 -13.06 8.14
CA THR A 139 1.78 -12.52 7.48
C THR A 139 1.52 -13.26 6.16
N TYR A 140 0.27 -13.61 5.86
CA TYR A 140 -0.11 -14.34 4.64
C TYR A 140 -1.39 -13.79 4.00
N TYR A 141 -2.51 -13.86 4.71
CA TYR A 141 -3.84 -13.64 4.14
C TYR A 141 -4.07 -12.20 3.69
N GLY A 142 -3.59 -11.23 4.48
CA GLY A 142 -3.72 -9.81 4.13
C GLY A 142 -3.00 -9.50 2.84
N ILE A 143 -1.71 -9.85 2.75
CA ILE A 143 -0.93 -9.61 1.52
C ILE A 143 -1.48 -10.41 0.35
N GLY A 144 -1.91 -11.65 0.55
CA GLY A 144 -2.55 -12.46 -0.49
C GLY A 144 -3.80 -11.78 -1.05
N ALA A 145 -4.67 -11.23 -0.20
CA ALA A 145 -5.85 -10.49 -0.61
C ALA A 145 -5.49 -9.18 -1.35
N GLY A 146 -4.47 -8.44 -0.86
CA GLY A 146 -3.97 -7.24 -1.52
C GLY A 146 -3.42 -7.52 -2.92
N LEU A 147 -2.61 -8.58 -3.06
CA LEU A 147 -2.07 -9.01 -4.36
C LEU A 147 -3.20 -9.46 -5.31
N ALA A 148 -4.15 -10.25 -4.84
CA ALA A 148 -5.30 -10.67 -5.65
C ALA A 148 -6.11 -9.46 -6.14
N ARG A 149 -6.27 -8.43 -5.30
CA ARG A 149 -6.93 -7.17 -5.67
C ARG A 149 -6.18 -6.42 -6.76
N LEU A 150 -4.85 -6.28 -6.63
CA LEU A 150 -4.00 -5.62 -7.63
C LEU A 150 -3.97 -6.41 -8.95
N VAL A 151 -3.79 -7.73 -8.90
CA VAL A 151 -3.82 -8.59 -10.08
C VAL A 151 -5.15 -8.46 -10.82
N ARG A 152 -6.26 -8.49 -10.10
CA ARG A 152 -7.59 -8.28 -10.70
C ARG A 152 -7.66 -6.92 -11.39
N ALA A 153 -7.25 -5.85 -10.72
CA ALA A 153 -7.29 -4.49 -11.28
C ALA A 153 -6.47 -4.37 -12.57
N ILE A 154 -5.28 -5.01 -12.60
CA ILE A 154 -4.42 -5.04 -13.79
C ILE A 154 -5.08 -5.83 -14.93
N LEU A 155 -5.55 -7.05 -14.64
CA LEU A 155 -6.12 -7.93 -15.67
C LEU A 155 -7.44 -7.43 -16.25
N THR A 156 -8.23 -6.68 -15.48
CA THR A 156 -9.51 -6.12 -15.93
C THR A 156 -9.42 -4.67 -16.39
N ASP A 157 -8.22 -4.08 -16.39
CA ASP A 157 -8.01 -2.66 -16.70
C ASP A 157 -8.96 -1.73 -15.93
N GLU A 158 -9.09 -1.96 -14.63
CA GLU A 158 -10.16 -1.39 -13.78
C GLU A 158 -10.13 0.14 -13.66
N LYS A 159 -8.99 0.79 -13.97
CA LYS A 159 -8.78 2.25 -13.78
C LYS A 159 -8.93 2.71 -12.33
N GLY A 160 -8.73 1.81 -11.38
CA GLY A 160 -8.78 2.10 -9.95
C GLY A 160 -7.54 2.85 -9.47
N VAL A 161 -7.69 3.60 -8.37
CA VAL A 161 -6.59 4.30 -7.69
C VAL A 161 -6.13 3.48 -6.50
N TYR A 162 -4.86 3.12 -6.47
CA TYR A 162 -4.23 2.30 -5.43
C TYR A 162 -2.94 2.92 -4.94
N THR A 163 -2.63 2.72 -3.66
CA THR A 163 -1.36 3.12 -3.06
C THR A 163 -0.35 2.00 -3.22
N VAL A 164 0.48 2.12 -4.24
CA VAL A 164 1.45 1.12 -4.67
C VAL A 164 2.84 1.75 -4.80
N SER A 165 3.90 0.94 -4.77
CA SER A 165 5.23 1.41 -5.12
C SER A 165 5.37 1.41 -6.64
N ALA A 166 5.67 2.55 -7.23
CA ALA A 166 5.92 2.69 -8.66
C ALA A 166 7.00 3.73 -8.91
N PHE A 167 7.75 3.55 -9.99
CA PHE A 167 8.72 4.57 -10.40
C PHE A 167 7.97 5.81 -10.90
N THR A 168 8.28 6.97 -10.31
CA THR A 168 7.70 8.25 -10.65
C THR A 168 8.85 9.23 -10.93
N PRO A 169 9.13 9.52 -12.20
CA PRO A 169 10.32 10.28 -12.60
C PRO A 169 10.30 11.76 -12.18
N GLU A 170 9.14 12.30 -11.89
CA GLU A 170 8.96 13.71 -11.58
C GLU A 170 8.13 13.88 -10.30
N VAL A 171 8.79 13.81 -9.16
CA VAL A 171 8.19 14.22 -7.89
C VAL A 171 8.91 15.47 -7.42
N GLU A 172 8.19 16.59 -7.37
CA GLU A 172 8.73 17.89 -6.95
C GLU A 172 9.36 17.77 -5.55
N GLY A 173 10.62 18.19 -5.43
CA GLY A 173 11.37 18.17 -4.17
C GLY A 173 12.00 16.83 -3.80
N VAL A 174 11.89 15.80 -4.63
CA VAL A 174 12.59 14.52 -4.46
C VAL A 174 13.72 14.44 -5.50
N LEU A 175 14.95 14.25 -5.02
CA LEU A 175 16.10 14.00 -5.89
C LEU A 175 16.14 12.53 -6.29
N GLU A 176 16.50 12.24 -7.53
CA GLU A 176 16.69 10.88 -8.06
C GLU A 176 17.77 10.08 -7.34
#